data_c4a1bffaebf91f47462de02dd6b0a42b
#
_entry.id   c4a1bffaebf91f47462de02dd6b0a42b
#
_cell.length_a   1.000
_cell.length_b   1.000
_cell.length_c   1.000
_cell.angle_alpha   90.00
_cell.angle_beta   90.00
_cell.angle_gamma   90.00
#
_symmetry.space_group_name_H-M   'P 1'
#
loop_
_entity.id
_entity.type
_entity.pdbx_description
1 polymer ?
#
loop_
_entity_poly.entity_id
_entity_poly.type
_entity_poly.pdbx_seq_one_letter_code
_entity_poly.pdbx_strand_id
1 'polypeptide(L)'
;VAPPGSGKTILGLYVWADLIKKPALVLSPNSAIQAQWAARTSLFDLNGKDAHISTDPKKPGLLTSLTYQAVTMPRKGGEDLDHVALQLWAEKLMTDGQADDHESALAWQKSLEDSNKKYYTSRLKTYRKKVRDDFAKNGNAMWTLHESAKANLMRLKEVGIGLIILDECHHLMHHWGRILVEVKEFFD
;
A
#
# COMPACT_ATOMS: atom_id res chain seq x y z
N VAL A 1 8.08 22.93 -3.69
CA VAL A 1 8.81 22.05 -2.76
C VAL A 1 9.36 22.89 -1.64
N ALA A 2 9.06 22.56 -0.38
CA ALA A 2 9.52 23.28 0.78
C ALA A 2 10.65 22.49 1.48
N PRO A 3 11.74 23.13 1.94
CA PRO A 3 12.88 22.45 2.55
C PRO A 3 12.51 21.79 3.89
N PRO A 4 13.34 20.87 4.42
CA PRO A 4 13.20 20.35 5.77
C PRO A 4 13.12 21.50 6.80
N GLY A 5 12.27 21.36 7.81
CA GLY A 5 12.08 22.40 8.84
C GLY A 5 11.19 23.59 8.45
N SER A 6 10.66 23.66 7.23
CA SER A 6 9.83 24.76 6.73
C SER A 6 8.38 24.79 7.26
N GLY A 7 8.05 24.01 8.28
CA GLY A 7 6.69 24.02 8.86
C GLY A 7 5.63 23.24 8.08
N LYS A 8 6.00 22.38 7.14
CA LYS A 8 5.05 21.57 6.34
C LYS A 8 4.01 20.83 7.19
N THR A 9 4.42 20.22 8.30
CA THR A 9 3.53 19.51 9.21
C THR A 9 2.51 20.46 9.84
N ILE A 10 2.94 21.66 10.27
CA ILE A 10 2.06 22.67 10.85
C ILE A 10 1.08 23.18 9.82
N LEU A 11 1.53 23.45 8.60
CA LEU A 11 0.63 23.83 7.49
C LEU A 11 -0.42 22.75 7.20
N GLY A 12 -0.02 21.47 7.14
CA GLY A 12 -0.96 20.38 6.93
C GLY A 12 -1.98 20.24 8.04
N LEU A 13 -1.57 20.40 9.30
CA LEU A 13 -2.47 20.39 10.45
C LEU A 13 -3.40 21.61 10.46
N TYR A 14 -2.91 22.80 10.06
CA TYR A 14 -3.76 23.99 9.90
C TYR A 14 -4.84 23.77 8.83
N VAL A 15 -4.46 23.26 7.66
CA VAL A 15 -5.43 22.93 6.60
C VAL A 15 -6.48 21.96 7.10
N TRP A 16 -6.09 20.94 7.86
CA TRP A 16 -7.02 19.98 8.44
C TRP A 16 -7.94 20.60 9.49
N ALA A 17 -7.36 21.27 10.51
CA ALA A 17 -8.10 21.71 11.69
C ALA A 17 -8.99 22.92 11.42
N ASP A 18 -8.53 23.87 10.61
CA ASP A 18 -9.22 25.15 10.42
C ASP A 18 -10.00 25.22 9.10
N LEU A 19 -9.53 24.59 8.04
CA LEU A 19 -10.17 24.70 6.72
C LEU A 19 -11.07 23.52 6.39
N ILE A 20 -10.58 22.28 6.49
CA ILE A 20 -11.32 21.10 6.04
C ILE A 20 -12.27 20.57 7.11
N LYS A 21 -11.83 20.48 8.36
CA LYS A 21 -12.63 20.07 9.54
C LYS A 21 -13.32 18.70 9.39
N LYS A 22 -12.79 17.81 8.56
CA LYS A 22 -13.27 16.44 8.35
C LYS A 22 -12.21 15.45 8.85
N PRO A 23 -12.57 14.18 9.04
CA PRO A 23 -11.60 13.16 9.35
C PRO A 23 -10.47 13.16 8.31
N ALA A 24 -9.23 13.05 8.77
CA ALA A 24 -8.04 13.11 7.91
C ALA A 24 -7.14 11.90 8.09
N LEU A 25 -6.55 11.47 6.98
CA LEU A 25 -5.51 10.45 6.92
C LEU A 25 -4.18 11.11 6.56
N VAL A 26 -3.19 10.96 7.44
CA VAL A 26 -1.80 11.33 7.15
C VAL A 26 -1.01 10.07 6.85
N LEU A 27 -0.33 10.04 5.73
CA LEU A 27 0.55 8.93 5.34
C LEU A 27 2.01 9.39 5.35
N SER A 28 2.84 8.65 6.07
CA SER A 28 4.24 8.96 6.33
C SER A 28 5.16 7.79 5.94
N PRO A 29 6.44 8.04 5.59
CA PRO A 29 7.35 6.98 5.17
C PRO A 29 7.77 6.03 6.30
N ASN A 30 7.72 6.47 7.55
CA ASN A 30 8.12 5.68 8.70
C ASN A 30 7.35 6.08 9.98
N SER A 31 7.49 5.24 11.02
CA SER A 31 6.80 5.41 12.30
C SER A 31 7.25 6.64 13.10
N ALA A 32 8.49 7.11 12.94
CA ALA A 32 8.96 8.30 13.64
C ALA A 32 8.23 9.56 13.12
N ILE A 33 8.10 9.71 11.82
CA ILE A 33 7.36 10.82 11.20
C ILE A 33 5.85 10.68 11.49
N GLN A 34 5.32 9.46 11.43
CA GLN A 34 3.94 9.16 11.85
C GLN A 34 3.65 9.70 13.26
N ALA A 35 4.51 9.42 14.24
CA ALA A 35 4.37 9.87 15.62
C ALA A 35 4.48 11.40 15.74
N GLN A 36 5.34 12.05 14.95
CA GLN A 36 5.46 13.51 14.94
C GLN A 36 4.17 14.20 14.50
N TRP A 37 3.46 13.67 13.49
CA TRP A 37 2.18 14.21 13.07
C TRP A 37 1.15 14.13 14.19
N ALA A 38 1.02 12.99 14.83
CA ALA A 38 0.09 12.80 15.95
C ALA A 38 0.43 13.74 17.14
N ALA A 39 1.70 13.84 17.51
CA ALA A 39 2.12 14.65 18.65
C ALA A 39 1.89 16.17 18.41
N ARG A 40 2.08 16.66 17.18
CA ARG A 40 1.94 18.09 16.86
C ARG A 40 0.49 18.58 16.81
N THR A 41 -0.50 17.69 16.82
CA THR A 41 -1.92 18.08 16.95
C THR A 41 -2.20 18.86 18.24
N SER A 42 -1.40 18.63 19.30
CA SER A 42 -1.49 19.38 20.55
C SER A 42 -1.23 20.89 20.44
N LEU A 43 -0.65 21.34 19.32
CA LEU A 43 -0.44 22.76 19.03
C LEU A 43 -1.71 23.47 18.53
N PHE A 44 -2.77 22.73 18.25
CA PHE A 44 -4.04 23.26 17.76
C PHE A 44 -5.09 23.10 18.83
N ASP A 45 -5.84 24.18 19.10
CA ASP A 45 -7.04 24.10 19.94
C ASP A 45 -8.16 23.44 19.14
N LEU A 46 -8.44 22.19 19.48
CA LEU A 46 -9.51 21.40 18.84
C LEU A 46 -10.89 21.64 19.49
N ASN A 47 -11.04 22.78 20.19
CA ASN A 47 -12.31 23.27 20.77
C ASN A 47 -13.03 22.26 21.69
N GLY A 48 -12.29 21.68 22.64
CA GLY A 48 -12.86 20.80 23.68
C GLY A 48 -13.48 19.51 23.12
N LYS A 49 -13.35 19.25 21.84
CA LYS A 49 -13.64 17.92 21.29
C LYS A 49 -12.51 17.02 21.74
N ASP A 50 -12.84 15.91 22.34
CA ASP A 50 -11.94 14.77 22.48
C ASP A 50 -11.58 14.27 21.05
N ALA A 51 -10.77 15.07 20.35
CA ALA A 51 -10.35 14.76 19.01
C ALA A 51 -9.48 13.51 19.09
N HIS A 52 -10.09 12.38 18.82
CA HIS A 52 -9.38 11.12 18.80
C HIS A 52 -8.32 11.14 17.71
N ILE A 53 -7.09 11.34 18.13
CA ILE A 53 -5.89 11.29 17.28
C ILE A 53 -5.34 9.87 17.37
N SER A 54 -5.21 9.21 16.23
CA SER A 54 -4.82 7.79 16.20
C SER A 54 -3.58 7.56 15.34
N THR A 55 -2.76 6.63 15.80
CA THR A 55 -1.69 5.98 15.02
C THR A 55 -1.97 4.48 14.81
N ASP A 56 -3.11 4.01 15.29
CA ASP A 56 -3.55 2.62 15.15
C ASP A 56 -4.57 2.50 14.00
N PRO A 57 -4.25 1.76 12.93
CA PRO A 57 -5.17 1.59 11.80
C PRO A 57 -6.43 0.79 12.16
N LYS A 58 -6.45 0.10 13.30
CA LYS A 58 -7.62 -0.62 13.79
C LYS A 58 -8.64 0.29 14.49
N LYS A 59 -8.18 1.46 14.93
CA LYS A 59 -8.99 2.45 15.65
C LYS A 59 -8.77 3.84 15.05
N PRO A 60 -9.16 4.07 13.79
CA PRO A 60 -9.00 5.36 13.16
C PRO A 60 -9.77 6.44 13.92
N GLY A 61 -9.27 7.66 13.91
CA GLY A 61 -9.82 8.81 14.62
C GLY A 61 -10.07 9.99 13.70
N LEU A 62 -10.33 11.15 14.31
CA LEU A 62 -10.54 12.40 13.57
C LEU A 62 -9.28 12.78 12.73
N LEU A 63 -8.09 12.54 13.28
CA LEU A 63 -6.85 12.49 12.50
C LEU A 63 -6.21 11.13 12.73
N THR A 64 -5.98 10.41 11.66
CA THR A 64 -5.29 9.12 11.67
C THR A 64 -3.96 9.25 10.96
N SER A 65 -2.85 9.12 11.68
CA SER A 65 -1.51 9.15 11.10
C SER A 65 -0.97 7.73 10.99
N LEU A 66 -0.68 7.28 9.78
CA LEU A 66 -0.20 5.93 9.47
C LEU A 66 1.07 5.99 8.62
N THR A 67 1.77 4.85 8.56
CA THR A 67 2.80 4.69 7.53
C THR A 67 2.17 4.30 6.19
N TYR A 68 2.83 4.63 5.07
CA TYR A 68 2.39 4.17 3.75
C TYR A 68 2.13 2.65 3.72
N GLN A 69 2.98 1.87 4.36
CA GLN A 69 2.86 0.41 4.40
C GLN A 69 1.53 -0.08 5.01
N ALA A 70 0.95 0.67 5.95
CA ALA A 70 -0.30 0.29 6.59
C ALA A 70 -1.47 0.16 5.61
N VAL A 71 -1.44 0.92 4.50
CA VAL A 71 -2.49 0.96 3.47
C VAL A 71 -2.03 0.48 2.09
N THR A 72 -0.73 0.24 1.90
CA THR A 72 -0.18 -0.20 0.61
C THR A 72 0.57 -1.51 0.67
N MET A 73 0.52 -2.24 1.80
CA MET A 73 1.20 -3.53 1.93
C MET A 73 0.74 -4.49 0.84
N PRO A 74 1.65 -5.01 0.01
CA PRO A 74 1.28 -5.95 -1.04
C PRO A 74 1.00 -7.34 -0.47
N ARG A 75 0.07 -8.06 -1.10
CA ARG A 75 -0.14 -9.49 -0.84
C ARG A 75 1.11 -10.29 -1.21
N LYS A 76 1.46 -11.26 -0.38
CA LYS A 76 2.69 -12.06 -0.56
C LYS A 76 2.46 -13.30 -1.42
N GLY A 77 1.25 -13.81 -1.47
CA GLY A 77 0.82 -15.01 -2.16
C GLY A 77 -0.70 -15.13 -2.11
N GLY A 78 -1.20 -16.29 -2.44
CA GLY A 78 -2.62 -16.64 -2.53
C GLY A 78 -2.84 -17.43 -3.80
N GLU A 79 -3.78 -18.36 -3.77
CA GLU A 79 -4.01 -19.33 -4.86
C GLU A 79 -4.19 -18.65 -6.24
N ASP A 80 -4.98 -17.57 -6.28
CA ASP A 80 -5.21 -16.76 -7.47
C ASP A 80 -3.95 -16.06 -7.99
N LEU A 81 -3.17 -15.42 -7.09
CA LEU A 81 -1.92 -14.77 -7.46
C LEU A 81 -0.87 -15.81 -7.90
N ASP A 82 -0.81 -16.95 -7.22
CA ASP A 82 0.14 -18.00 -7.52
C ASP A 82 -0.16 -18.65 -8.87
N HIS A 83 -1.43 -18.90 -9.15
CA HIS A 83 -1.86 -19.41 -10.44
C HIS A 83 -1.39 -18.51 -11.58
N VAL A 84 -1.72 -17.21 -11.55
CA VAL A 84 -1.29 -16.27 -12.59
C VAL A 84 0.23 -16.15 -12.67
N ALA A 85 0.93 -16.17 -11.53
CA ALA A 85 2.39 -16.09 -11.49
C ALA A 85 3.06 -17.35 -12.12
N LEU A 86 2.51 -18.54 -11.89
CA LEU A 86 3.00 -19.78 -12.48
C LEU A 86 2.74 -19.82 -14.00
N GLN A 87 1.57 -19.35 -14.45
CA GLN A 87 1.26 -19.21 -15.88
C GLN A 87 2.26 -18.28 -16.57
N LEU A 88 2.48 -17.08 -16.02
CA LEU A 88 3.45 -16.12 -16.56
C LEU A 88 4.90 -16.67 -16.57
N TRP A 89 5.23 -17.51 -15.59
CA TRP A 89 6.53 -18.19 -15.57
C TRP A 89 6.61 -19.29 -16.63
N ALA A 90 5.54 -20.07 -16.83
CA ALA A 90 5.46 -21.08 -17.88
C ALA A 90 5.61 -20.47 -19.28
N GLU A 91 4.92 -19.37 -19.57
CA GLU A 91 5.07 -18.62 -20.82
C GLU A 91 6.50 -18.18 -21.06
N LYS A 92 7.19 -17.75 -20.00
CA LYS A 92 8.60 -17.36 -20.09
C LYS A 92 9.51 -18.55 -20.40
N LEU A 93 9.26 -19.72 -19.79
CA LEU A 93 10.01 -20.95 -20.07
C LEU A 93 9.87 -21.38 -21.54
N MET A 94 8.65 -21.32 -22.08
CA MET A 94 8.42 -21.59 -23.51
C MET A 94 9.11 -20.58 -24.42
N THR A 95 9.01 -19.29 -24.10
CA THR A 95 9.64 -18.23 -24.87
C THR A 95 11.17 -18.35 -24.89
N ASP A 96 11.76 -18.83 -23.79
CA ASP A 96 13.22 -19.02 -23.65
C ASP A 96 13.67 -20.39 -24.22
N GLY A 97 12.77 -21.19 -24.78
CA GLY A 97 13.08 -22.53 -25.31
C GLY A 97 13.46 -23.54 -24.23
N GLN A 98 13.03 -23.33 -22.99
CA GLN A 98 13.27 -24.25 -21.87
C GLN A 98 12.13 -25.24 -21.65
N ALA A 99 11.02 -25.06 -22.34
CA ALA A 99 9.88 -25.97 -22.40
C ALA A 99 9.25 -25.88 -23.79
N ASP A 100 8.81 -27.02 -24.32
CA ASP A 100 8.22 -27.12 -25.66
C ASP A 100 6.76 -26.64 -25.67
N ASP A 101 6.05 -26.87 -24.57
CA ASP A 101 4.67 -26.51 -24.38
C ASP A 101 4.36 -26.14 -22.91
N HIS A 102 3.09 -25.78 -22.68
CA HIS A 102 2.65 -25.34 -21.37
C HIS A 102 2.65 -26.48 -20.32
N GLU A 103 2.34 -27.71 -20.73
CA GLU A 103 2.30 -28.88 -19.85
C GLU A 103 3.71 -29.22 -19.36
N SER A 104 4.69 -29.26 -20.25
CA SER A 104 6.10 -29.47 -19.93
C SER A 104 6.67 -28.36 -19.05
N ALA A 105 6.24 -27.10 -19.25
CA ALA A 105 6.64 -25.98 -18.39
C ALA A 105 6.14 -26.13 -16.97
N LEU A 106 4.86 -26.52 -16.79
CA LEU A 106 4.28 -26.75 -15.45
C LEU A 106 4.91 -27.97 -14.77
N ALA A 107 5.15 -29.06 -15.51
CA ALA A 107 5.84 -30.24 -15.00
C ALA A 107 7.25 -29.90 -14.51
N TRP A 108 7.97 -29.06 -15.26
CA TRP A 108 9.30 -28.59 -14.88
C TRP A 108 9.24 -27.74 -13.60
N GLN A 109 8.28 -26.83 -13.48
CA GLN A 109 8.09 -26.03 -12.27
C GLN A 109 7.84 -26.91 -11.03
N LYS A 110 6.99 -27.93 -11.18
CA LYS A 110 6.69 -28.90 -10.11
C LYS A 110 7.95 -29.70 -9.71
N SER A 111 8.71 -30.17 -10.69
CA SER A 111 9.99 -30.83 -10.43
C SER A 111 10.98 -29.95 -9.67
N LEU A 112 10.98 -28.64 -9.94
CA LEU A 112 11.80 -27.67 -9.19
C LEU A 112 11.29 -27.45 -7.75
N GLU A 113 9.99 -27.49 -7.54
CA GLU A 113 9.42 -27.37 -6.20
C GLU A 113 9.91 -28.52 -5.29
N ASP A 114 10.03 -29.72 -5.85
CA ASP A 114 10.48 -30.92 -5.13
C ASP A 114 12.02 -30.98 -5.00
N SER A 115 12.75 -30.67 -6.06
CA SER A 115 14.20 -30.84 -6.13
C SER A 115 15.00 -29.63 -5.66
N ASN A 116 14.49 -28.41 -5.86
CA ASN A 116 15.16 -27.16 -5.49
C ASN A 116 14.16 -26.08 -5.02
N LYS A 117 13.55 -26.35 -3.89
CA LYS A 117 12.53 -25.49 -3.26
C LYS A 117 12.97 -24.04 -3.09
N LYS A 118 14.26 -23.80 -2.79
CA LYS A 118 14.80 -22.43 -2.61
C LYS A 118 14.74 -21.65 -3.93
N TYR A 119 15.17 -22.26 -5.01
CA TYR A 119 15.12 -21.64 -6.34
C TYR A 119 13.67 -21.43 -6.78
N TYR A 120 12.83 -22.44 -6.67
CA TYR A 120 11.40 -22.34 -6.98
C TYR A 120 10.72 -21.17 -6.25
N THR A 121 10.89 -21.10 -4.92
CA THR A 121 10.31 -20.02 -4.10
C THR A 121 10.80 -18.64 -4.52
N SER A 122 12.09 -18.51 -4.85
CA SER A 122 12.69 -17.25 -5.32
C SER A 122 12.10 -16.83 -6.67
N ARG A 123 11.95 -17.76 -7.60
CA ARG A 123 11.35 -17.50 -8.93
C ARG A 123 9.87 -17.13 -8.80
N LEU A 124 9.10 -17.92 -8.06
CA LEU A 124 7.68 -17.64 -7.82
C LEU A 124 7.48 -16.24 -7.20
N LYS A 125 8.31 -15.85 -6.22
CA LYS A 125 8.30 -14.49 -5.65
C LYS A 125 8.53 -13.41 -6.72
N THR A 126 9.42 -13.66 -7.68
CA THR A 126 9.70 -12.74 -8.79
C THR A 126 8.49 -12.58 -9.69
N TYR A 127 7.82 -13.67 -10.06
CA TYR A 127 6.64 -13.64 -10.90
C TYR A 127 5.41 -13.07 -10.19
N ARG A 128 5.19 -13.37 -8.93
CA ARG A 128 4.19 -12.71 -8.09
C ARG A 128 4.35 -11.18 -8.09
N LYS A 129 5.60 -10.69 -8.04
CA LYS A 129 5.87 -9.26 -8.14
C LYS A 129 5.49 -8.71 -9.51
N LYS A 130 5.86 -9.38 -10.60
CA LYS A 130 5.50 -8.97 -11.98
C LYS A 130 3.99 -8.88 -12.16
N VAL A 131 3.25 -9.89 -11.70
CA VAL A 131 1.78 -9.90 -11.75
C VAL A 131 1.19 -8.70 -10.99
N ARG A 132 1.63 -8.45 -9.76
CA ARG A 132 1.14 -7.29 -9.00
C ARG A 132 1.45 -5.96 -9.69
N ASP A 133 2.65 -5.82 -10.24
CA ASP A 133 3.06 -4.60 -10.95
C ASP A 133 2.20 -4.38 -12.20
N ASP A 134 1.83 -5.46 -12.90
CA ASP A 134 0.97 -5.41 -14.07
C ASP A 134 -0.48 -5.08 -13.71
N PHE A 135 -1.05 -5.76 -12.71
CA PHE A 135 -2.40 -5.44 -12.21
C PHE A 135 -2.50 -3.98 -11.75
N ALA A 136 -1.51 -3.48 -11.04
CA ALA A 136 -1.48 -2.08 -10.61
C ALA A 136 -1.34 -1.09 -11.78
N LYS A 137 -0.70 -1.48 -12.90
CA LYS A 137 -0.64 -0.67 -14.12
C LYS A 137 -1.98 -0.59 -14.84
N ASN A 138 -2.78 -1.64 -14.74
CA ASN A 138 -4.04 -1.78 -15.46
C ASN A 138 -5.27 -1.37 -14.61
N GLY A 139 -5.09 -0.55 -13.57
CA GLY A 139 -6.17 -0.03 -12.73
C GLY A 139 -6.78 -1.06 -11.78
N ASN A 140 -5.98 -2.01 -11.31
CA ASN A 140 -6.39 -3.04 -10.35
C ASN A 140 -5.41 -3.08 -9.15
N ALA A 141 -4.91 -1.93 -8.72
CA ALA A 141 -3.93 -1.87 -7.65
C ALA A 141 -4.49 -2.37 -6.31
N MET A 142 -5.78 -2.12 -6.03
CA MET A 142 -6.45 -2.62 -4.82
C MET A 142 -6.45 -4.14 -4.71
N TRP A 143 -6.53 -4.87 -5.84
CA TRP A 143 -6.40 -6.32 -5.86
C TRP A 143 -5.03 -6.81 -5.37
N THR A 144 -3.99 -6.01 -5.59
CA THR A 144 -2.60 -6.36 -5.23
C THR A 144 -2.31 -6.21 -3.73
N LEU A 145 -3.23 -5.64 -2.97
CA LEU A 145 -3.04 -5.37 -1.54
C LEU A 145 -3.24 -6.62 -0.68
N HIS A 146 -2.48 -6.67 0.41
CA HIS A 146 -2.69 -7.62 1.49
C HIS A 146 -4.01 -7.35 2.22
N GLU A 147 -4.66 -8.38 2.72
CA GLU A 147 -5.97 -8.26 3.39
C GLU A 147 -5.95 -7.29 4.59
N SER A 148 -4.82 -7.20 5.32
CA SER A 148 -4.70 -6.22 6.40
C SER A 148 -4.72 -4.77 5.90
N ALA A 149 -4.13 -4.47 4.73
CA ALA A 149 -4.17 -3.14 4.14
C ALA A 149 -5.58 -2.80 3.65
N LYS A 150 -6.27 -3.75 3.00
CA LYS A 150 -7.67 -3.59 2.60
C LYS A 150 -8.58 -3.33 3.81
N ALA A 151 -8.42 -4.12 4.89
CA ALA A 151 -9.18 -3.95 6.12
C ALA A 151 -8.94 -2.57 6.77
N ASN A 152 -7.71 -2.06 6.73
CA ASN A 152 -7.40 -0.72 7.20
C ASN A 152 -8.10 0.36 6.35
N LEU A 153 -8.07 0.22 5.03
CA LEU A 153 -8.75 1.14 4.11
C LEU A 153 -10.26 1.14 4.32
N MET A 154 -10.88 -0.03 4.55
CA MET A 154 -12.31 -0.12 4.85
C MET A 154 -12.67 0.64 6.13
N ARG A 155 -11.91 0.46 7.22
CA ARG A 155 -12.14 1.20 8.48
C ARG A 155 -11.98 2.71 8.30
N LEU A 156 -10.99 3.13 7.54
CA LEU A 156 -10.79 4.55 7.22
C LEU A 156 -11.95 5.11 6.40
N LYS A 157 -12.51 4.33 5.48
CA LYS A 157 -13.71 4.73 4.72
C LYS A 157 -14.93 4.90 5.63
N GLU A 158 -15.13 4.00 6.59
CA GLU A 158 -16.23 4.08 7.57
C GLU A 158 -16.16 5.35 8.43
N VAL A 159 -14.96 5.86 8.70
CA VAL A 159 -14.77 7.13 9.43
C VAL A 159 -15.07 8.35 8.54
N GLY A 160 -15.12 8.18 7.23
CA GLY A 160 -15.43 9.25 6.28
C GLY A 160 -14.27 10.21 6.06
N ILE A 161 -13.09 9.69 5.68
CA ILE A 161 -11.90 10.48 5.36
C ILE A 161 -12.23 11.54 4.30
N GLY A 162 -12.06 12.80 4.63
CA GLY A 162 -12.26 13.94 3.75
C GLY A 162 -10.97 14.69 3.37
N LEU A 163 -9.83 14.27 3.92
CA LEU A 163 -8.52 14.82 3.60
C LEU A 163 -7.44 13.73 3.69
N ILE A 164 -6.62 13.61 2.66
CA ILE A 164 -5.42 12.77 2.66
C ILE A 164 -4.19 13.67 2.55
N ILE A 165 -3.27 13.54 3.50
CA ILE A 165 -1.99 14.24 3.50
C ILE A 165 -0.89 13.21 3.25
N LEU A 166 -0.10 13.45 2.20
CA LEU A 166 1.04 12.60 1.84
C LEU A 166 2.34 13.30 2.24
N ASP A 167 2.97 12.84 3.32
CA ASP A 167 4.25 13.39 3.78
C ASP A 167 5.42 12.72 3.06
N GLU A 168 6.42 13.51 2.67
CA GLU A 168 7.60 13.06 1.91
C GLU A 168 7.23 12.23 0.66
N CYS A 169 6.20 12.67 -0.08
CA CYS A 169 5.62 11.95 -1.22
C CYS A 169 6.59 11.71 -2.39
N HIS A 170 7.75 12.38 -2.40
CA HIS A 170 8.80 12.12 -3.40
C HIS A 170 9.40 10.71 -3.30
N HIS A 171 9.19 10.01 -2.20
CA HIS A 171 9.52 8.59 -2.05
C HIS A 171 8.48 7.65 -2.67
N LEU A 172 7.33 8.16 -3.12
CA LEU A 172 6.25 7.38 -3.72
C LEU A 172 6.53 7.09 -5.20
N MET A 173 7.48 6.20 -5.45
CA MET A 173 7.86 5.82 -6.81
C MET A 173 6.94 4.69 -7.34
N HIS A 174 6.49 4.85 -8.60
CA HIS A 174 5.84 3.80 -9.41
C HIS A 174 4.62 3.09 -8.80
N HIS A 175 4.81 1.94 -8.16
CA HIS A 175 3.75 1.07 -7.66
C HIS A 175 2.90 1.74 -6.57
N TRP A 176 3.53 2.39 -5.60
CA TRP A 176 2.82 3.05 -4.49
C TRP A 176 1.98 4.24 -4.95
N GLY A 177 2.50 5.00 -5.92
CA GLY A 177 1.74 6.11 -6.51
C GLY A 177 0.44 5.64 -7.15
N ARG A 178 0.47 4.51 -7.88
CA ARG A 178 -0.73 3.92 -8.49
C ARG A 178 -1.75 3.44 -7.45
N ILE A 179 -1.28 2.76 -6.40
CA ILE A 179 -2.14 2.35 -5.29
C ILE A 179 -2.82 3.56 -4.65
N LEU A 180 -2.10 4.65 -4.42
CA LEU A 180 -2.65 5.84 -3.77
C LEU A 180 -3.66 6.59 -4.63
N VAL A 181 -3.54 6.54 -5.97
CA VAL A 181 -4.59 7.05 -6.88
C VAL A 181 -5.88 6.28 -6.69
N GLU A 182 -5.83 4.94 -6.73
CA GLU A 182 -7.02 4.10 -6.48
C GLU A 182 -7.55 4.23 -5.05
N VAL A 183 -6.67 4.41 -4.06
CA VAL A 183 -7.06 4.68 -2.67
C VAL A 183 -7.83 6.00 -2.57
N LYS A 184 -7.41 7.04 -3.28
CA LYS A 184 -8.16 8.30 -3.32
C LYS A 184 -9.56 8.07 -3.90
N GLU A 185 -9.68 7.42 -5.06
CA GLU A 185 -10.96 7.09 -5.69
C GLU A 185 -11.84 6.20 -4.80
N PHE A 186 -11.23 5.34 -4.00
CA PHE A 186 -11.93 4.49 -3.04
C PHE A 186 -12.59 5.29 -1.92
N PHE A 187 -12.04 6.45 -1.52
CA PHE A 187 -12.61 7.32 -0.49
C PHE A 187 -13.66 8.31 -1.03
N ASP A 188 -13.61 8.63 -2.32
CA ASP A 188 -14.62 9.46 -3.00
C ASP A 188 -15.94 8.67 -3.14
#